data_e9d4e863eef4f2c4dd7c5290d05251b1
#
_entry.id   e9d4e863eef4f2c4dd7c5290d05251b1
#
_cell.length_a   1.000
_cell.length_b   1.000
_cell.length_c   1.000
_cell.angle_alpha   90.00
_cell.angle_beta   90.00
_cell.angle_gamma   90.00
#
_symmetry.space_group_name_H-M   'P 1'
#
loop_
_entity.id
_entity.type
_entity.pdbx_description
1 polymer ?
#
loop_
_entity_poly.entity_id
_entity_poly.type
_entity_poly.pdbx_seq_one_letter_code
_entity_poly.pdbx_strand_id
1 'polypeptide(L)'
;LVGASKPEQILDNIKALENTHFTEEELRIVLERTGSKLNKSDKSVILNQFMNHDQTLFGNDFLLFYLQQLLMIYRSQEKYDYAINKYCEVCNKYLNDKKFVYDASNVTLAIYRCIDGELMVSQDHKVQLNQLSSGEKQIVSIFSQIYLELDKKYVVLFDEPELSLSIYWQENLLPDILASENCVFLMAVTHSPFIFGDKLQQFTVGMHEFIKR
;
A
#
# COMPACT_ATOMS: atom_id res chain seq x y z
N LEU A 1 13.78 26.29 1.67
CA LEU A 1 14.40 27.22 0.72
C LEU A 1 15.62 26.51 0.12
N VAL A 2 15.42 25.78 -0.97
CA VAL A 2 16.52 25.25 -1.81
C VAL A 2 16.99 26.45 -2.65
N GLY A 3 18.25 26.81 -2.50
CA GLY A 3 18.84 27.95 -3.15
C GLY A 3 18.69 27.88 -4.66
N ALA A 4 18.47 29.03 -5.27
CA ALA A 4 18.38 29.22 -6.71
C ALA A 4 19.65 28.65 -7.37
N SER A 5 19.48 27.55 -8.11
CA SER A 5 20.55 26.94 -8.92
C SER A 5 20.96 27.89 -10.04
N LYS A 6 22.25 27.87 -10.40
CA LYS A 6 22.78 28.68 -11.49
C LYS A 6 21.99 28.43 -12.78
N PRO A 7 21.85 29.43 -13.70
CA PRO A 7 21.12 29.27 -14.97
C PRO A 7 21.54 28.06 -15.80
N GLU A 8 22.81 27.65 -15.75
CA GLU A 8 23.32 26.45 -16.41
C GLU A 8 22.75 25.15 -15.87
N GLN A 9 22.53 25.04 -14.54
CA GLN A 9 21.89 23.89 -13.93
C GLN A 9 20.40 23.78 -14.27
N ILE A 10 19.74 24.91 -14.50
CA ILE A 10 18.35 24.94 -14.96
C ILE A 10 18.27 24.41 -16.39
N LEU A 11 19.19 24.82 -17.28
CA LEU A 11 19.24 24.34 -18.67
C LEU A 11 19.57 22.84 -18.77
N ASP A 12 20.49 22.33 -17.95
CA ASP A 12 20.83 20.90 -17.91
C ASP A 12 19.66 20.07 -17.33
N ASN A 13 18.96 20.60 -16.36
CA ASN A 13 17.73 20.00 -15.85
C ASN A 13 16.60 20.03 -16.89
N ILE A 14 16.45 21.10 -17.68
CA ILE A 14 15.50 21.19 -18.78
C ILE A 14 15.79 20.15 -19.87
N LYS A 15 17.04 19.93 -20.24
CA LYS A 15 17.44 18.87 -21.18
C LYS A 15 17.21 17.45 -20.63
N ALA A 16 17.39 17.24 -19.32
CA ALA A 16 16.99 16.00 -18.66
C ALA A 16 15.45 15.81 -18.64
N LEU A 17 14.69 16.91 -18.78
CA LEU A 17 13.25 17.00 -18.84
C LEU A 17 12.65 16.42 -20.12
N GLU A 18 13.27 16.65 -21.26
CA GLU A 18 12.84 16.13 -22.55
C GLU A 18 12.88 14.59 -22.60
N ASN A 19 13.65 13.95 -21.68
CA ASN A 19 13.79 12.51 -21.56
C ASN A 19 12.90 11.87 -20.45
N THR A 20 12.14 12.66 -19.70
CA THR A 20 11.30 12.10 -18.64
C THR A 20 9.91 11.78 -19.19
N HIS A 21 9.68 10.53 -19.54
CA HIS A 21 8.35 10.05 -19.93
C HIS A 21 7.42 10.07 -18.70
N PHE A 22 6.43 10.94 -18.74
CA PHE A 22 5.28 10.90 -17.83
C PHE A 22 4.23 9.95 -18.39
N THR A 23 3.64 9.13 -17.55
CA THR A 23 2.38 8.48 -17.90
C THR A 23 1.21 9.39 -17.53
N GLU A 24 0.08 9.23 -18.21
CA GLU A 24 -1.17 9.95 -17.88
C GLU A 24 -1.57 9.71 -16.42
N GLU A 25 -1.45 8.47 -15.97
CA GLU A 25 -1.82 8.05 -14.62
C GLU A 25 -0.95 8.72 -13.56
N GLU A 26 0.38 8.71 -13.76
CA GLU A 26 1.31 9.42 -12.87
C GLU A 26 0.98 10.90 -12.77
N LEU A 27 0.75 11.56 -13.92
CA LEU A 27 0.42 12.99 -13.95
C LEU A 27 -0.90 13.28 -13.22
N ARG A 28 -1.91 12.44 -13.42
CA ARG A 28 -3.21 12.55 -12.74
C ARG A 28 -3.04 12.47 -11.22
N ILE A 29 -2.35 11.44 -10.73
CA ILE A 29 -2.11 11.26 -9.29
C ILE A 29 -1.32 12.44 -8.72
N VAL A 30 -0.25 12.85 -9.40
CA VAL A 30 0.59 13.98 -8.97
C VAL A 30 -0.21 15.27 -8.86
N LEU A 31 -1.03 15.57 -9.87
CA LEU A 31 -1.90 16.76 -9.86
C LEU A 31 -2.95 16.70 -8.74
N GLU A 32 -3.55 15.53 -8.50
CA GLU A 32 -4.51 15.39 -7.39
C GLU A 32 -3.83 15.57 -6.03
N ARG A 33 -2.61 15.06 -5.84
CA ARG A 33 -1.82 15.26 -4.59
C ARG A 33 -1.45 16.72 -4.30
N THR A 34 -1.55 17.62 -5.27
CA THR A 34 -1.40 19.06 -4.98
C THR A 34 -2.53 19.63 -4.11
N GLY A 35 -3.63 18.88 -3.95
CA GLY A 35 -4.79 19.27 -3.15
C GLY A 35 -5.43 20.56 -3.66
N SER A 36 -5.70 21.48 -2.75
CA SER A 36 -6.31 22.80 -3.05
C SER A 36 -5.31 23.84 -3.57
N LYS A 37 -4.01 23.53 -3.65
CA LYS A 37 -2.98 24.45 -4.17
C LYS A 37 -3.13 24.71 -5.66
N LEU A 38 -3.67 23.74 -6.40
CA LEU A 38 -4.14 23.89 -7.78
C LEU A 38 -5.65 23.67 -7.81
N ASN A 39 -6.38 24.59 -8.45
CA ASN A 39 -7.81 24.42 -8.60
C ASN A 39 -8.14 23.35 -9.65
N LYS A 40 -9.38 22.85 -9.65
CA LYS A 40 -9.80 21.76 -10.55
C LYS A 40 -9.68 22.15 -12.04
N SER A 41 -9.92 23.40 -12.36
CA SER A 41 -9.80 23.91 -13.73
C SER A 41 -8.37 23.82 -14.23
N ASP A 42 -7.39 24.29 -13.41
CA ASP A 42 -5.98 24.28 -13.79
C ASP A 42 -5.44 22.85 -13.96
N LYS A 43 -5.83 21.93 -13.04
CA LYS A 43 -5.49 20.51 -13.16
C LYS A 43 -6.00 19.92 -14.48
N SER A 44 -7.25 20.21 -14.84
CA SER A 44 -7.85 19.74 -16.09
C SER A 44 -7.17 20.33 -17.32
N VAL A 45 -6.77 21.61 -17.29
CA VAL A 45 -6.03 22.26 -18.38
C VAL A 45 -4.68 21.60 -18.58
N ILE A 46 -3.90 21.42 -17.51
CA ILE A 46 -2.59 20.78 -17.56
C ILE A 46 -2.69 19.34 -18.11
N LEU A 47 -3.66 18.57 -17.63
CA LEU A 47 -3.87 17.21 -18.09
C LEU A 47 -4.24 17.16 -19.58
N ASN A 48 -5.17 18.01 -20.03
CA ASN A 48 -5.57 18.09 -21.43
C ASN A 48 -4.43 18.54 -22.34
N GLN A 49 -3.62 19.52 -21.94
CA GLN A 49 -2.45 19.97 -22.69
C GLN A 49 -1.42 18.84 -22.82
N PHE A 50 -1.21 18.08 -21.75
CA PHE A 50 -0.32 16.92 -21.77
C PHE A 50 -0.82 15.84 -22.75
N MET A 51 -2.11 15.47 -22.68
CA MET A 51 -2.72 14.46 -23.54
C MET A 51 -2.68 14.83 -25.01
N ASN A 52 -2.83 16.11 -25.33
CA ASN A 52 -2.84 16.61 -26.71
C ASN A 52 -1.44 16.96 -27.24
N HIS A 53 -0.37 16.68 -26.47
CA HIS A 53 1.01 17.09 -26.80
C HIS A 53 1.10 18.58 -27.16
N ASP A 54 0.39 19.43 -26.39
CA ASP A 54 0.31 20.86 -26.68
C ASP A 54 1.66 21.53 -26.43
N GLN A 55 2.19 22.20 -27.46
CA GLN A 55 3.46 22.92 -27.39
C GLN A 55 3.47 24.02 -26.34
N THR A 56 2.31 24.55 -25.94
CA THR A 56 2.21 25.57 -24.88
C THR A 56 2.59 25.02 -23.52
N LEU A 57 2.29 23.76 -23.23
CA LEU A 57 2.75 23.07 -22.01
C LEU A 57 4.27 22.83 -22.08
N PHE A 58 4.73 22.27 -23.20
CA PHE A 58 6.15 21.92 -23.40
C PHE A 58 7.05 23.13 -23.64
N GLY A 59 6.48 24.28 -24.02
CA GLY A 59 7.20 25.56 -24.11
C GLY A 59 7.26 26.35 -22.79
N ASN A 60 6.64 25.86 -21.72
CA ASN A 60 6.70 26.51 -20.41
C ASN A 60 7.69 25.80 -19.48
N ASP A 61 8.94 26.17 -19.57
CA ASP A 61 10.06 25.58 -18.83
C ASP A 61 9.81 25.54 -17.31
N PHE A 62 9.19 26.59 -16.75
CA PHE A 62 8.89 26.65 -15.32
C PHE A 62 7.83 25.63 -14.91
N LEU A 63 6.75 25.49 -15.69
CA LEU A 63 5.72 24.53 -15.41
C LEU A 63 6.23 23.10 -15.54
N LEU A 64 6.99 22.81 -16.58
CA LEU A 64 7.64 21.51 -16.77
C LEU A 64 8.58 21.20 -15.60
N PHE A 65 9.45 22.10 -15.21
CA PHE A 65 10.32 21.92 -14.06
C PHE A 65 9.52 21.61 -12.79
N TYR A 66 8.43 22.35 -12.53
CA TYR A 66 7.58 22.12 -11.37
C TYR A 66 6.93 20.74 -11.39
N LEU A 67 6.36 20.34 -12.53
CA LEU A 67 5.74 19.02 -12.70
C LEU A 67 6.74 17.88 -12.48
N GLN A 68 7.98 18.05 -12.90
CA GLN A 68 9.02 17.04 -12.66
C GLN A 68 9.42 16.95 -11.20
N GLN A 69 9.55 18.07 -10.50
CA GLN A 69 9.82 18.00 -9.07
C GLN A 69 8.71 17.23 -8.34
N LEU A 70 7.46 17.48 -8.72
CA LEU A 70 6.33 16.72 -8.19
C LEU A 70 6.41 15.23 -8.54
N LEU A 71 6.77 14.89 -9.77
CA LEU A 71 6.94 13.50 -10.19
C LEU A 71 8.09 12.79 -9.47
N MET A 72 9.23 13.45 -9.29
CA MET A 72 10.33 12.90 -8.52
C MET A 72 9.93 12.58 -7.08
N ILE A 73 9.16 13.48 -6.45
CA ILE A 73 8.60 13.26 -5.12
C ILE A 73 7.64 12.07 -5.15
N TYR A 74 6.73 12.01 -6.12
CA TYR A 74 5.78 10.90 -6.27
C TYR A 74 6.51 9.57 -6.43
N ARG A 75 7.47 9.46 -7.35
CA ARG A 75 8.24 8.23 -7.57
C ARG A 75 9.05 7.80 -6.35
N SER A 76 9.53 8.75 -5.55
CA SER A 76 10.18 8.41 -4.27
C SER A 76 9.21 7.80 -3.25
N GLN A 77 7.92 8.06 -3.39
CA GLN A 77 6.85 7.56 -2.51
C GLN A 77 6.18 6.28 -3.04
N GLU A 78 6.40 5.90 -4.29
CA GLU A 78 5.75 4.76 -4.94
C GLU A 78 5.90 3.44 -4.15
N LYS A 79 7.05 3.24 -3.52
CA LYS A 79 7.29 2.08 -2.64
C LYS A 79 6.30 2.00 -1.47
N TYR A 80 5.85 3.16 -0.94
CA TYR A 80 4.87 3.21 0.14
C TYR A 80 3.46 2.93 -0.39
N ASP A 81 3.11 3.47 -1.56
CA ASP A 81 1.85 3.18 -2.22
C ASP A 81 1.73 1.67 -2.52
N TYR A 82 2.80 1.06 -3.02
CA TYR A 82 2.89 -0.38 -3.24
C TYR A 82 2.65 -1.18 -1.96
N ALA A 83 3.33 -0.81 -0.87
CA ALA A 83 3.18 -1.48 0.42
C ALA A 83 1.75 -1.37 0.98
N ILE A 84 1.13 -0.17 0.86
CA ILE A 84 -0.25 0.04 1.31
C ILE A 84 -1.23 -0.79 0.47
N ASN A 85 -1.04 -0.87 -0.85
CA ASN A 85 -1.87 -1.71 -1.70
C ASN A 85 -1.72 -3.20 -1.33
N LYS A 86 -0.51 -3.70 -1.10
CA LYS A 86 -0.28 -5.07 -0.65
C LYS A 86 -0.90 -5.36 0.71
N TYR A 87 -0.82 -4.41 1.63
CA TYR A 87 -1.51 -4.49 2.91
C TYR A 87 -3.03 -4.57 2.74
N CYS A 88 -3.61 -3.73 1.89
CA CYS A 88 -5.04 -3.80 1.57
C CYS A 88 -5.43 -5.15 0.96
N GLU A 89 -4.65 -5.64 -0.02
CA GLU A 89 -4.89 -6.93 -0.67
C GLU A 89 -4.94 -8.07 0.36
N VAL A 90 -3.95 -8.15 1.26
CA VAL A 90 -3.89 -9.22 2.25
C VAL A 90 -5.00 -9.09 3.28
N CYS A 91 -5.23 -7.91 3.85
CA CYS A 91 -6.29 -7.70 4.84
C CYS A 91 -7.67 -8.00 4.26
N ASN A 92 -7.92 -7.64 3.01
CA ASN A 92 -9.21 -7.84 2.35
C ASN A 92 -9.57 -9.32 2.10
N LYS A 93 -8.63 -10.26 2.23
CA LYS A 93 -8.93 -11.70 2.23
C LYS A 93 -9.65 -12.14 3.50
N TYR A 94 -9.45 -11.41 4.60
CA TYR A 94 -9.98 -11.73 5.93
C TYR A 94 -11.23 -10.93 6.30
N LEU A 95 -11.52 -9.84 5.60
CA LEU A 95 -12.66 -8.98 5.87
C LEU A 95 -13.83 -9.35 4.93
N ASN A 96 -14.87 -10.00 5.45
CA ASN A 96 -15.96 -10.52 4.61
C ASN A 96 -16.96 -9.43 4.19
N ASP A 97 -17.37 -8.56 5.15
CA ASP A 97 -18.38 -7.52 4.98
C ASP A 97 -17.80 -6.10 4.95
N LYS A 98 -16.49 -6.00 4.86
CA LYS A 98 -15.71 -4.75 4.88
C LYS A 98 -14.50 -4.87 3.95
N LYS A 99 -14.01 -3.73 3.47
CA LYS A 99 -12.73 -3.69 2.74
C LYS A 99 -11.94 -2.45 3.08
N PHE A 100 -10.63 -2.61 3.17
CA PHE A 100 -9.69 -1.51 3.08
C PHE A 100 -9.68 -0.96 1.66
N VAL A 101 -9.75 0.36 1.56
CA VAL A 101 -9.63 1.11 0.32
C VAL A 101 -8.53 2.14 0.49
N TYR A 102 -7.56 2.10 -0.39
CA TYR A 102 -6.50 3.09 -0.47
C TYR A 102 -6.75 4.01 -1.67
N ASP A 103 -6.82 5.30 -1.40
CA ASP A 103 -6.87 6.34 -2.42
C ASP A 103 -5.48 6.97 -2.54
N ALA A 104 -4.73 6.59 -3.57
CA ALA A 104 -3.38 7.08 -3.81
C ALA A 104 -3.35 8.57 -4.13
N SER A 105 -4.41 9.13 -4.71
CA SER A 105 -4.50 10.55 -5.06
C SER A 105 -4.59 11.43 -3.82
N ASN A 106 -5.39 11.02 -2.83
CA ASN A 106 -5.58 11.75 -1.57
C ASN A 106 -4.71 11.22 -0.43
N VAL A 107 -3.92 10.17 -0.68
CA VAL A 107 -3.08 9.47 0.32
C VAL A 107 -3.92 9.10 1.55
N THR A 108 -5.08 8.49 1.32
CA THR A 108 -6.01 8.12 2.40
C THR A 108 -6.29 6.63 2.39
N LEU A 109 -6.22 6.03 3.58
CA LEU A 109 -6.58 4.64 3.82
C LEU A 109 -7.82 4.59 4.71
N ALA A 110 -8.87 3.90 4.28
CA ALA A 110 -10.11 3.78 5.03
C ALA A 110 -10.72 2.39 4.88
N ILE A 111 -11.58 2.01 5.82
CA ILE A 111 -12.36 0.79 5.75
C ILE A 111 -13.80 1.17 5.44
N TYR A 112 -14.41 0.49 4.48
CA TYR A 112 -15.80 0.67 4.11
C TYR A 112 -16.57 -0.65 4.17
N ARG A 113 -17.87 -0.56 4.41
CA ARG A 113 -18.77 -1.73 4.41
C ARG A 113 -19.02 -2.23 2.98
N CYS A 114 -19.18 -3.54 2.87
CA CYS A 114 -19.77 -4.19 1.70
C CYS A 114 -21.22 -4.57 2.04
N ILE A 115 -22.16 -4.17 1.19
CA ILE A 115 -23.58 -4.50 1.30
C ILE A 115 -23.95 -5.27 0.03
N ASP A 116 -24.54 -6.45 0.19
CA ASP A 116 -24.89 -7.36 -0.92
C ASP A 116 -23.73 -7.63 -1.89
N GLY A 117 -22.50 -7.65 -1.38
CA GLY A 117 -21.28 -7.86 -2.16
C GLY A 117 -20.71 -6.61 -2.82
N GLU A 118 -21.40 -5.47 -2.78
CA GLU A 118 -20.95 -4.20 -3.33
C GLU A 118 -20.27 -3.34 -2.27
N LEU A 119 -19.16 -2.73 -2.66
CA LEU A 119 -18.39 -1.84 -1.80
C LEU A 119 -19.01 -0.44 -1.75
N MET A 120 -19.40 0.01 -0.57
CA MET A 120 -20.08 1.30 -0.35
C MET A 120 -19.08 2.38 0.08
N VAL A 121 -18.46 3.06 -0.88
CA VAL A 121 -17.47 4.13 -0.60
C VAL A 121 -18.19 5.45 -0.30
N SER A 122 -18.66 5.61 0.93
CA SER A 122 -19.26 6.86 1.43
C SER A 122 -18.96 7.05 2.90
N GLN A 123 -19.11 8.26 3.42
CA GLN A 123 -18.86 8.57 4.83
C GLN A 123 -19.75 7.77 5.78
N ASP A 124 -21.02 7.52 5.39
CA ASP A 124 -22.00 6.80 6.21
C ASP A 124 -21.65 5.30 6.36
N HIS A 125 -20.87 4.76 5.43
CA HIS A 125 -20.44 3.36 5.41
C HIS A 125 -18.98 3.16 5.85
N LYS A 126 -18.33 4.23 6.30
CA LYS A 126 -16.96 4.17 6.82
C LYS A 126 -16.93 3.46 8.17
N VAL A 127 -16.04 2.48 8.29
CA VAL A 127 -15.84 1.68 9.50
C VAL A 127 -14.61 2.15 10.24
N GLN A 128 -14.73 2.35 11.55
CA GLN A 128 -13.61 2.67 12.42
C GLN A 128 -12.88 1.41 12.88
N LEU A 129 -11.58 1.49 13.15
CA LEU A 129 -10.78 0.33 13.62
C LEU A 129 -11.34 -0.28 14.92
N ASN A 130 -11.91 0.52 15.81
CA ASN A 130 -12.52 0.03 17.05
C ASN A 130 -13.78 -0.81 16.83
N GLN A 131 -14.42 -0.69 15.67
CA GLN A 131 -15.63 -1.44 15.28
C GLN A 131 -15.29 -2.82 14.66
N LEU A 132 -14.01 -3.12 14.43
CA LEU A 132 -13.57 -4.43 14.01
C LEU A 132 -13.72 -5.46 15.14
N SER A 133 -14.01 -6.70 14.79
CA SER A 133 -14.00 -7.83 15.72
C SER A 133 -12.59 -8.10 16.27
N SER A 134 -12.47 -8.95 17.29
CA SER A 134 -11.17 -9.32 17.87
C SER A 134 -10.23 -9.94 16.84
N GLY A 135 -10.71 -10.90 16.06
CA GLY A 135 -9.94 -11.55 15.02
C GLY A 135 -9.53 -10.58 13.89
N GLU A 136 -10.47 -9.71 13.43
CA GLU A 136 -10.14 -8.68 12.44
C GLU A 136 -9.06 -7.72 12.94
N LYS A 137 -9.14 -7.28 14.19
CA LYS A 137 -8.11 -6.43 14.80
C LYS A 137 -6.75 -7.11 14.87
N GLN A 138 -6.74 -8.40 15.22
CA GLN A 138 -5.50 -9.19 15.26
C GLN A 138 -4.87 -9.27 13.86
N ILE A 139 -5.63 -9.63 12.83
CA ILE A 139 -5.19 -9.69 11.44
C ILE A 139 -4.64 -8.35 10.96
N VAL A 140 -5.42 -7.28 11.14
CA VAL A 140 -5.02 -5.92 10.75
C VAL A 140 -3.73 -5.49 11.46
N SER A 141 -3.59 -5.79 12.75
CA SER A 141 -2.40 -5.46 13.54
C SER A 141 -1.16 -6.22 13.06
N ILE A 142 -1.26 -7.53 12.84
CA ILE A 142 -0.15 -8.36 12.37
C ILE A 142 0.34 -7.85 11.00
N PHE A 143 -0.58 -7.73 10.05
CA PHE A 143 -0.21 -7.34 8.70
C PHE A 143 0.26 -5.88 8.60
N SER A 144 -0.26 -4.96 9.46
CA SER A 144 0.24 -3.59 9.47
C SER A 144 1.73 -3.52 9.81
N GLN A 145 2.19 -4.33 10.75
CA GLN A 145 3.62 -4.39 11.10
C GLN A 145 4.45 -4.99 9.99
N ILE A 146 3.99 -6.09 9.41
CA ILE A 146 4.76 -6.87 8.44
C ILE A 146 4.80 -6.19 7.06
N TYR A 147 3.71 -5.58 6.62
CA TYR A 147 3.58 -5.03 5.27
C TYR A 147 3.89 -3.53 5.17
N LEU A 148 3.65 -2.74 6.22
CA LEU A 148 3.80 -1.28 6.14
C LEU A 148 5.16 -0.76 6.62
N GLU A 149 5.94 -1.55 7.35
CA GLU A 149 7.27 -1.16 7.82
C GLU A 149 8.35 -1.63 6.83
N LEU A 150 8.56 -0.87 5.76
CA LEU A 150 9.39 -1.26 4.60
C LEU A 150 10.87 -1.47 4.90
N ASP A 151 11.41 -0.76 5.90
CA ASP A 151 12.85 -0.78 6.20
C ASP A 151 13.21 -1.82 7.28
N LYS A 152 12.25 -2.68 7.65
CA LYS A 152 12.45 -3.72 8.69
C LYS A 152 12.29 -5.12 8.12
N LYS A 153 13.07 -6.04 8.67
CA LYS A 153 12.90 -7.47 8.48
C LYS A 153 12.47 -8.10 9.80
N TYR A 154 11.57 -9.05 9.75
CA TYR A 154 10.94 -9.64 10.93
C TYR A 154 11.30 -11.11 11.09
N VAL A 155 11.70 -11.46 12.32
CA VAL A 155 11.61 -12.80 12.86
C VAL A 155 10.27 -12.88 13.59
N VAL A 156 9.36 -13.69 13.09
CA VAL A 156 8.00 -13.80 13.62
C VAL A 156 7.93 -15.05 14.50
N LEU A 157 7.58 -14.85 15.77
CA LEU A 157 7.38 -15.92 16.74
C LEU A 157 5.93 -15.84 17.23
N PHE A 158 5.17 -16.90 17.00
CA PHE A 158 3.78 -16.98 17.44
C PHE A 158 3.58 -18.08 18.48
N ASP A 159 2.78 -17.75 19.46
CA ASP A 159 2.20 -18.69 20.41
C ASP A 159 0.68 -18.69 20.21
N GLU A 160 0.13 -19.84 19.83
CA GLU A 160 -1.30 -20.04 19.51
C GLU A 160 -1.91 -18.96 18.56
N PRO A 161 -1.37 -18.77 17.36
CA PRO A 161 -1.84 -17.73 16.44
C PRO A 161 -3.28 -17.92 15.96
N GLU A 162 -3.86 -19.13 16.15
CA GLU A 162 -5.22 -19.49 15.80
C GLU A 162 -6.29 -18.87 16.69
N LEU A 163 -5.94 -18.36 17.85
CA LEU A 163 -6.90 -17.80 18.80
C LEU A 163 -7.74 -16.69 18.16
N SER A 164 -9.06 -16.75 18.31
CA SER A 164 -10.03 -15.82 17.72
C SER A 164 -10.15 -15.83 16.19
N LEU A 165 -9.51 -16.78 15.51
CA LEU A 165 -9.56 -16.88 14.05
C LEU A 165 -10.49 -18.02 13.60
N SER A 166 -11.23 -17.78 12.51
CA SER A 166 -11.98 -18.83 11.82
C SER A 166 -11.03 -19.84 11.15
N ILE A 167 -11.49 -21.06 10.88
CA ILE A 167 -10.68 -22.09 10.21
C ILE A 167 -10.09 -21.56 8.90
N TYR A 168 -10.90 -20.93 8.07
CA TYR A 168 -10.43 -20.35 6.80
C TYR A 168 -9.30 -19.32 7.00
N TRP A 169 -9.37 -18.52 8.07
CA TRP A 169 -8.32 -17.54 8.39
C TRP A 169 -7.06 -18.22 8.91
N GLN A 170 -7.20 -19.30 9.70
CA GLN A 170 -6.06 -20.09 10.18
C GLN A 170 -5.24 -20.67 9.03
N GLU A 171 -5.89 -21.27 8.04
CA GLU A 171 -5.23 -21.89 6.87
C GLU A 171 -4.42 -20.90 6.02
N ASN A 172 -4.78 -19.62 6.07
CA ASN A 172 -4.15 -18.59 5.24
C ASN A 172 -3.15 -17.70 6.00
N LEU A 173 -3.23 -17.63 7.33
CA LEU A 173 -2.46 -16.67 8.13
C LEU A 173 -0.94 -16.83 7.94
N LEU A 174 -0.40 -18.02 8.20
CA LEU A 174 1.05 -18.24 8.07
C LEU A 174 1.53 -18.14 6.62
N PRO A 175 0.84 -18.71 5.61
CA PRO A 175 1.19 -18.47 4.21
C PRO A 175 1.21 -16.99 3.81
N ASP A 176 0.24 -16.19 4.24
CA ASP A 176 0.19 -14.76 3.91
C ASP A 176 1.29 -13.96 4.63
N ILE A 177 1.71 -14.37 5.82
CA ILE A 177 2.87 -13.79 6.50
C ILE A 177 4.17 -14.11 5.76
N LEU A 178 4.34 -15.37 5.35
CA LEU A 178 5.52 -15.83 4.59
C LEU A 178 5.59 -15.21 3.18
N ALA A 179 4.45 -14.86 2.60
CA ALA A 179 4.40 -14.15 1.32
C ALA A 179 4.87 -12.70 1.42
N SER A 180 5.01 -12.15 2.62
CA SER A 180 5.61 -10.84 2.83
C SER A 180 7.12 -10.88 2.61
N GLU A 181 7.63 -9.93 1.86
CA GLU A 181 9.08 -9.77 1.68
C GLU A 181 9.82 -9.41 2.97
N ASN A 182 9.10 -9.00 4.02
CA ASN A 182 9.66 -8.56 5.29
C ASN A 182 9.77 -9.67 6.34
N CYS A 183 9.11 -10.81 6.17
CA CYS A 183 9.25 -11.96 7.06
C CYS A 183 10.44 -12.82 6.62
N VAL A 184 11.52 -12.82 7.41
CA VAL A 184 12.73 -13.61 7.13
C VAL A 184 12.76 -14.95 7.85
N PHE A 185 12.00 -15.08 8.93
CA PHE A 185 11.85 -16.32 9.68
C PHE A 185 10.49 -16.33 10.37
N LEU A 186 9.84 -17.49 10.38
CA LEU A 186 8.58 -17.69 11.08
C LEU A 186 8.64 -18.99 11.88
N MET A 187 8.25 -18.90 13.15
CA MET A 187 8.02 -20.05 14.03
C MET A 187 6.68 -19.85 14.74
N ALA A 188 5.86 -20.89 14.75
CA ALA A 188 4.57 -20.88 15.44
C ALA A 188 4.45 -22.14 16.32
N VAL A 189 3.99 -21.95 17.56
CA VAL A 189 3.51 -23.04 18.43
C VAL A 189 1.99 -23.02 18.36
N THR A 190 1.37 -24.15 18.07
CA THR A 190 -0.07 -24.22 17.83
C THR A 190 -0.64 -25.57 18.26
N HIS A 191 -1.91 -25.57 18.66
CA HIS A 191 -2.70 -26.77 18.87
C HIS A 191 -3.68 -27.04 17.70
N SER A 192 -3.78 -26.12 16.74
CA SER A 192 -4.67 -26.25 15.60
C SER A 192 -3.98 -26.85 14.38
N PRO A 193 -4.45 -27.99 13.85
CA PRO A 193 -3.93 -28.53 12.61
C PRO A 193 -4.22 -27.67 11.39
N PHE A 194 -5.18 -26.75 11.47
CA PHE A 194 -5.56 -25.88 10.38
C PHE A 194 -4.55 -24.75 10.14
N ILE A 195 -3.75 -24.36 11.17
CA ILE A 195 -2.84 -23.22 11.05
C ILE A 195 -1.68 -23.47 10.09
N PHE A 196 -1.24 -24.72 9.96
CA PHE A 196 -0.20 -25.10 9.01
C PHE A 196 -0.76 -25.70 7.72
N GLY A 197 -1.98 -26.28 7.73
CA GLY A 197 -2.62 -26.87 6.56
C GLY A 197 -1.70 -27.78 5.74
N ASP A 198 -2.11 -28.13 4.53
CA ASP A 198 -1.29 -28.98 3.65
C ASP A 198 0.01 -28.31 3.18
N LYS A 199 0.00 -26.99 3.05
CA LYS A 199 1.14 -26.23 2.50
C LYS A 199 2.36 -26.22 3.41
N LEU A 200 2.15 -26.24 4.71
CA LEU A 200 3.23 -26.10 5.72
C LEU A 200 3.45 -27.38 6.52
N GLN A 201 2.68 -28.45 6.26
CA GLN A 201 2.76 -29.71 6.99
C GLN A 201 4.19 -30.29 7.03
N GLN A 202 4.93 -30.17 5.95
CA GLN A 202 6.33 -30.68 5.86
C GLN A 202 7.30 -29.96 6.82
N PHE A 203 6.93 -28.79 7.33
CA PHE A 203 7.73 -28.00 8.27
C PHE A 203 7.26 -28.15 9.73
N THR A 204 6.26 -29.01 9.98
CA THR A 204 5.74 -29.22 11.33
C THR A 204 6.52 -30.32 12.05
N VAL A 205 6.74 -30.11 13.34
CA VAL A 205 7.41 -31.08 14.22
C VAL A 205 6.59 -31.25 15.48
N GLY A 206 6.33 -32.49 15.88
CA GLY A 206 5.59 -32.78 17.11
C GLY A 206 6.42 -32.49 18.35
N MET A 207 5.86 -31.80 19.34
CA MET A 207 6.55 -31.46 20.59
C MET A 207 7.11 -32.69 21.33
N HIS A 208 6.48 -33.85 21.17
CA HIS A 208 6.95 -35.11 21.77
C HIS A 208 8.34 -35.53 21.28
N GLU A 209 8.78 -35.08 20.11
CA GLU A 209 10.12 -35.38 19.57
C GLU A 209 11.23 -34.65 20.33
N PHE A 210 10.92 -33.57 21.02
CA PHE A 210 11.86 -32.78 21.81
C PHE A 210 11.88 -33.18 23.30
N ILE A 211 10.85 -33.90 23.77
CA ILE A 211 10.77 -34.33 25.17
C ILE A 211 11.51 -35.64 25.29
N LYS A 212 12.78 -35.58 25.67
CA LYS A 212 13.50 -36.81 26.14
C LYS A 212 12.88 -37.27 27.45
N ARG A 213 12.29 -38.47 27.44
CA ARG A 213 11.90 -39.19 28.65
C ARG A 213 13.13 -39.57 29.48
#